data_5beb24a4b27ff14b533232d0d8c9bb3e
#
_entry.id   5beb24a4b27ff14b533232d0d8c9bb3e
#
_cell.length_a   1.000
_cell.length_b   1.000
_cell.length_c   1.000
_cell.angle_alpha   90.00
_cell.angle_beta   90.00
_cell.angle_gamma   90.00
#
_symmetry.space_group_name_H-M   'P 1'
#
loop_
_entity.id
_entity.type
_entity.pdbx_description
1 polymer ?
#
loop_
_entity_poly.entity_id
_entity_poly.type
_entity_poly.pdbx_seq_one_letter_code
_entity_poly.pdbx_strand_id
1 'polypeptide(L)'
;MADMDYLAARLLLLSGNPFCGMPKASEAIEKIMKLFLVVEAKISRNEELSAKELKKYSHNLINLADKVETICPMQLRGEWKKHLEELQKSYDMRYPDKWANKMEWKSDIDNLDSIYAYLRQNISKNFPAEERPTADRFGGNIISAYNDEIVEKIEEAGMLSPINLLSKKNKQRDKFNAP
;
A
#
# COMPACT_ATOMS: atom_id res chain seq x y z
N MET A 1 3.51 -3.90 8.02
CA MET A 1 2.12 -4.37 7.81
C MET A 1 1.54 -3.89 6.46
N ALA A 2 1.70 -2.61 6.06
CA ALA A 2 1.20 -2.15 4.75
C ALA A 2 1.78 -2.95 3.57
N ASP A 3 3.07 -3.21 3.57
CA ASP A 3 3.74 -3.98 2.51
C ASP A 3 3.21 -5.43 2.42
N MET A 4 2.90 -6.06 3.56
CA MET A 4 2.32 -7.41 3.57
C MET A 4 0.90 -7.43 3.01
N ASP A 5 0.09 -6.40 3.31
CA ASP A 5 -1.25 -6.27 2.73
C ASP A 5 -1.18 -5.98 1.22
N TYR A 6 -0.20 -5.18 0.79
CA TYR A 6 0.05 -4.92 -0.63
C TYR A 6 0.43 -6.21 -1.38
N LEU A 7 1.33 -7.03 -0.82
CA LEU A 7 1.71 -8.32 -1.42
C LEU A 7 0.52 -9.29 -1.48
N ALA A 8 -0.27 -9.35 -0.41
CA ALA A 8 -1.48 -10.18 -0.39
C ALA A 8 -2.52 -9.70 -1.43
N ALA A 9 -2.70 -8.39 -1.57
CA ALA A 9 -3.56 -7.82 -2.60
C ALA A 9 -3.10 -8.22 -3.99
N ARG A 10 -1.80 -8.08 -4.29
CA ARG A 10 -1.22 -8.48 -5.58
C ARG A 10 -1.44 -9.97 -5.88
N LEU A 11 -1.19 -10.84 -4.89
CA LEU A 11 -1.42 -12.27 -5.02
C LEU A 11 -2.86 -12.56 -5.44
N LEU A 12 -3.81 -12.00 -4.72
CA LEU A 12 -5.24 -12.19 -4.97
C LEU A 12 -5.66 -11.64 -6.34
N LEU A 13 -5.20 -10.44 -6.72
CA LEU A 13 -5.52 -9.84 -8.01
C LEU A 13 -4.90 -10.62 -9.17
N LEU A 14 -3.64 -11.06 -9.05
CA LEU A 14 -2.97 -11.87 -10.07
C LEU A 14 -3.58 -13.27 -10.21
N SER A 15 -4.16 -13.81 -9.14
CA SER A 15 -4.90 -15.09 -9.17
C SER A 15 -6.33 -14.96 -9.72
N GLY A 16 -6.74 -13.75 -10.13
CA GLY A 16 -8.08 -13.50 -10.66
C GLY A 16 -9.17 -13.39 -9.60
N ASN A 17 -8.80 -13.06 -8.35
CA ASN A 17 -9.75 -12.85 -7.26
C ASN A 17 -9.81 -11.37 -6.84
N PRO A 18 -10.44 -10.50 -7.65
CA PRO A 18 -10.55 -9.07 -7.32
C PRO A 18 -11.45 -8.82 -6.11
N PHE A 19 -12.42 -9.66 -5.85
CA PHE A 19 -13.33 -9.54 -4.70
C PHE A 19 -12.58 -9.52 -3.36
N CYS A 20 -11.55 -10.33 -3.21
CA CYS A 20 -10.69 -10.33 -2.03
C CYS A 20 -9.49 -9.38 -2.18
N GLY A 21 -8.97 -9.24 -3.41
CA GLY A 21 -7.76 -8.46 -3.69
C GLY A 21 -7.96 -6.95 -3.54
N MET A 22 -9.06 -6.40 -4.05
CA MET A 22 -9.35 -4.97 -3.98
C MET A 22 -9.54 -4.44 -2.55
N PRO A 23 -10.32 -5.08 -1.66
CA PRO A 23 -10.38 -4.67 -0.26
C PRO A 23 -9.01 -4.73 0.43
N LYS A 24 -8.19 -5.72 0.08
CA LYS A 24 -6.84 -5.86 0.63
C LYS A 24 -5.90 -4.76 0.11
N ALA A 25 -6.04 -4.35 -1.15
CA ALA A 25 -5.36 -3.20 -1.71
C ALA A 25 -5.76 -1.89 -1.01
N SER A 26 -7.05 -1.72 -0.72
CA SER A 26 -7.55 -0.58 0.06
C SER A 26 -6.90 -0.51 1.44
N GLU A 27 -6.79 -1.64 2.15
CA GLU A 27 -6.12 -1.72 3.46
C GLU A 27 -4.63 -1.35 3.37
N ALA A 28 -3.93 -1.79 2.33
CA ALA A 28 -2.52 -1.48 2.12
C ALA A 28 -2.30 0.02 1.91
N ILE A 29 -3.09 0.63 1.02
CA ILE A 29 -3.03 2.07 0.73
C ILE A 29 -3.41 2.89 1.97
N GLU A 30 -4.45 2.51 2.69
CA GLU A 30 -4.84 3.16 3.94
C GLU A 30 -3.69 3.17 4.96
N LYS A 31 -3.07 2.02 5.18
CA LYS A 31 -1.99 1.87 6.16
C LYS A 31 -0.75 2.67 5.81
N ILE A 32 -0.37 2.71 4.52
CA ILE A 32 0.79 3.50 4.10
C ILE A 32 0.49 5.00 4.19
N MET A 33 -0.71 5.46 3.85
CA MET A 33 -1.09 6.86 4.04
C MET A 33 -1.16 7.25 5.52
N LYS A 34 -1.67 6.38 6.40
CA LYS A 34 -1.64 6.61 7.86
C LYS A 34 -0.22 6.69 8.41
N LEU A 35 0.73 5.96 7.82
CA LEU A 35 2.12 6.06 8.20
C LEU A 35 2.68 7.47 7.99
N PHE A 36 2.30 8.18 6.91
CA PHE A 36 2.67 9.59 6.72
C PHE A 36 2.20 10.46 7.90
N LEU A 37 0.96 10.25 8.38
CA LEU A 37 0.42 11.02 9.50
C LEU A 37 1.19 10.76 10.80
N VAL A 38 1.55 9.49 11.04
CA VAL A 38 2.30 9.10 12.26
C VAL A 38 3.70 9.70 12.24
N VAL A 39 4.40 9.59 11.11
CA VAL A 39 5.77 10.08 11.00
C VAL A 39 5.81 11.60 11.04
N GLU A 40 4.89 12.27 10.34
CA GLU A 40 4.77 13.74 10.39
C GLU A 40 4.52 14.22 11.82
N ALA A 41 3.55 13.64 12.54
CA ALA A 41 3.27 14.02 13.92
C ALA A 41 4.49 13.85 14.83
N LYS A 42 5.25 12.77 14.63
CA LYS A 42 6.48 12.53 15.40
C LYS A 42 7.56 13.57 15.10
N ILE A 43 7.80 13.88 13.82
CA ILE A 43 8.85 14.81 13.41
C ILE A 43 8.48 16.26 13.74
N SER A 44 7.27 16.69 13.34
CA SER A 44 6.89 18.11 13.42
C SER A 44 6.46 18.54 14.83
N ARG A 45 5.91 17.63 15.62
CA ARG A 45 5.30 17.94 16.92
C ARG A 45 5.85 17.13 18.09
N ASN A 46 6.71 16.15 17.81
CA ASN A 46 7.17 15.14 18.78
C ASN A 46 6.02 14.40 19.48
N GLU A 47 4.92 14.16 18.75
CA GLU A 47 3.72 13.48 19.23
C GLU A 47 3.62 12.06 18.68
N GLU A 48 3.07 11.15 19.48
CA GLU A 48 2.70 9.81 19.04
C GLU A 48 1.20 9.74 18.83
N LEU A 49 0.77 9.56 17.58
CA LEU A 49 -0.64 9.39 17.26
C LEU A 49 -1.14 8.04 17.80
N SER A 50 -2.16 8.10 18.63
CA SER A 50 -2.84 6.91 19.14
C SER A 50 -3.68 6.22 18.05
N ALA A 51 -3.98 4.94 18.24
CA ALA A 51 -4.90 4.22 17.36
C ALA A 51 -6.29 4.88 17.29
N LYS A 52 -6.74 5.57 18.35
CA LYS A 52 -8.01 6.31 18.39
C LYS A 52 -7.97 7.53 17.46
N GLU A 53 -6.86 8.24 17.39
CA GLU A 53 -6.68 9.37 16.48
C GLU A 53 -6.61 8.92 15.03
N LEU A 54 -5.90 7.85 14.74
CA LEU A 54 -5.84 7.27 13.41
C LEU A 54 -7.21 6.72 12.93
N LYS A 55 -8.06 6.26 13.85
CA LYS A 55 -9.44 5.85 13.54
C LYS A 55 -10.33 7.00 13.08
N LYS A 56 -10.04 8.26 13.42
CA LYS A 56 -10.82 9.42 12.95
C LYS A 56 -10.81 9.57 11.43
N TYR A 57 -9.75 9.11 10.79
CA TYR A 57 -9.65 9.10 9.32
C TYR A 57 -10.44 7.96 8.69
N SER A 58 -10.96 7.01 9.51
CA SER A 58 -11.69 5.81 9.10
C SER A 58 -11.04 5.10 7.90
N HIS A 59 -11.83 4.56 6.99
CA HIS A 59 -11.37 3.94 5.75
C HIS A 59 -11.53 4.88 4.54
N ASN A 60 -11.64 6.21 4.76
CA ASN A 60 -11.83 7.18 3.68
C ASN A 60 -10.48 7.51 3.02
N LEU A 61 -10.17 6.81 1.94
CA LEU A 61 -8.89 6.94 1.22
C LEU A 61 -8.72 8.33 0.60
N ILE A 62 -9.82 8.98 0.16
CA ILE A 62 -9.74 10.32 -0.44
C ILE A 62 -9.39 11.35 0.63
N ASN A 63 -10.06 11.35 1.78
CA ASN A 63 -9.73 12.24 2.87
C ASN A 63 -8.31 12.02 3.40
N LEU A 64 -7.83 10.76 3.42
CA LEU A 64 -6.45 10.45 3.76
C LEU A 64 -5.47 11.01 2.73
N ALA A 65 -5.76 10.85 1.44
CA ALA A 65 -4.95 11.35 0.35
C ALA A 65 -4.81 12.88 0.42
N ASP A 66 -5.92 13.60 0.56
CA ASP A 66 -5.93 15.06 0.69
C ASP A 66 -5.14 15.52 1.93
N LYS A 67 -5.25 14.78 3.04
CA LYS A 67 -4.48 15.08 4.24
C LYS A 67 -2.98 14.86 4.03
N VAL A 68 -2.59 13.77 3.38
CA VAL A 68 -1.18 13.49 3.07
C VAL A 68 -0.61 14.56 2.12
N GLU A 69 -1.36 14.97 1.09
CA GLU A 69 -0.96 16.08 0.20
C GLU A 69 -0.79 17.42 0.94
N THR A 70 -1.51 17.62 2.04
CA THR A 70 -1.39 18.84 2.87
C THR A 70 -0.10 18.85 3.70
N ILE A 71 0.35 17.68 4.18
CA ILE A 71 1.50 17.57 5.09
C ILE A 71 2.81 17.25 4.38
N CYS A 72 2.76 16.76 3.15
CA CYS A 72 3.94 16.41 2.36
C CYS A 72 3.94 17.13 1.01
N PRO A 73 5.11 17.53 0.49
CA PRO A 73 5.24 18.15 -0.83
C PRO A 73 5.07 17.12 -1.94
N MET A 74 3.91 16.48 -2.00
CA MET A 74 3.55 15.46 -2.98
C MET A 74 2.14 15.72 -3.49
N GLN A 75 1.86 15.28 -4.71
CA GLN A 75 0.54 15.38 -5.31
C GLN A 75 0.18 14.07 -6.02
N LEU A 76 -0.98 13.52 -5.68
CA LEU A 76 -1.53 12.36 -6.35
C LEU A 76 -2.18 12.78 -7.68
N ARG A 77 -1.92 12.02 -8.74
CA ARG A 77 -2.53 12.25 -10.06
C ARG A 77 -4.04 12.05 -9.99
N GLY A 78 -4.79 12.76 -10.83
CA GLY A 78 -6.24 12.63 -10.85
C GLY A 78 -6.75 11.22 -11.15
N GLU A 79 -6.07 10.48 -12.03
CA GLU A 79 -6.35 9.06 -12.32
C GLU A 79 -6.17 8.16 -11.09
N TRP A 80 -5.18 8.46 -10.23
CA TRP A 80 -4.96 7.74 -8.99
C TRP A 80 -6.05 8.03 -7.95
N LYS A 81 -6.51 9.29 -7.84
CA LYS A 81 -7.64 9.63 -6.96
C LYS A 81 -8.89 8.85 -7.35
N LYS A 82 -9.17 8.73 -8.66
CA LYS A 82 -10.26 7.89 -9.15
C LYS A 82 -10.09 6.41 -8.76
N HIS A 83 -8.87 5.87 -8.87
CA HIS A 83 -8.60 4.50 -8.44
C HIS A 83 -8.77 4.32 -6.92
N LEU A 84 -8.39 5.32 -6.10
CA LEU A 84 -8.63 5.31 -4.66
C LEU A 84 -10.14 5.28 -4.32
N GLU A 85 -10.99 5.98 -5.09
CA GLU A 85 -12.45 5.89 -4.95
C GLU A 85 -12.97 4.48 -5.23
N GLU A 86 -12.43 3.82 -6.25
CA GLU A 86 -12.78 2.44 -6.60
C GLU A 86 -12.35 1.47 -5.49
N LEU A 87 -11.13 1.62 -4.95
CA LEU A 87 -10.65 0.84 -3.82
C LEU A 87 -11.52 1.05 -2.58
N GLN A 88 -11.91 2.27 -2.29
CA GLN A 88 -12.79 2.58 -1.16
C GLN A 88 -14.15 1.92 -1.29
N LYS A 89 -14.78 1.98 -2.45
CA LYS A 89 -16.04 1.28 -2.74
C LYS A 89 -15.89 -0.22 -2.56
N SER A 90 -14.77 -0.80 -3.02
CA SER A 90 -14.51 -2.24 -2.86
C SER A 90 -14.40 -2.66 -1.40
N TYR A 91 -13.85 -1.80 -0.55
CA TYR A 91 -13.76 -2.06 0.88
C TYR A 91 -15.13 -2.19 1.54
N ASP A 92 -16.09 -1.33 1.16
CA ASP A 92 -17.47 -1.38 1.67
C ASP A 92 -18.20 -2.64 1.21
N MET A 93 -17.86 -3.18 0.03
CA MET A 93 -18.47 -4.40 -0.52
C MET A 93 -18.10 -5.70 0.23
N ARG A 94 -17.26 -5.66 1.25
CA ARG A 94 -17.00 -6.81 2.14
C ARG A 94 -18.24 -7.22 2.95
N TYR A 95 -19.20 -6.32 3.08
CA TYR A 95 -20.43 -6.56 3.82
C TYR A 95 -21.56 -6.94 2.86
N PRO A 96 -22.26 -8.09 3.08
CA PRO A 96 -23.29 -8.59 2.16
C PRO A 96 -24.44 -7.62 1.91
N ASP A 97 -24.76 -6.78 2.88
CA ASP A 97 -25.80 -5.73 2.78
C ASP A 97 -25.45 -4.63 1.75
N LYS A 98 -24.20 -4.52 1.34
CA LYS A 98 -23.71 -3.58 0.33
C LYS A 98 -23.67 -4.16 -1.10
N TRP A 99 -23.97 -5.46 -1.29
CA TRP A 99 -23.86 -6.14 -2.59
C TRP A 99 -24.93 -5.79 -3.61
N ALA A 100 -25.93 -4.99 -3.25
CA ALA A 100 -27.01 -4.58 -4.16
C ALA A 100 -26.53 -3.75 -5.37
N ASN A 101 -25.35 -3.18 -5.32
CA ASN A 101 -24.78 -2.40 -6.40
C ASN A 101 -23.84 -3.29 -7.25
N LYS A 102 -24.18 -3.45 -8.53
CA LYS A 102 -23.29 -4.10 -9.51
C LYS A 102 -22.00 -3.31 -9.60
N MET A 103 -20.93 -3.84 -9.02
CA MET A 103 -19.60 -3.29 -9.15
C MET A 103 -18.85 -4.08 -10.24
N GLU A 104 -18.35 -3.38 -11.26
CA GLU A 104 -17.38 -3.98 -12.17
C GLU A 104 -16.04 -4.07 -11.44
N TRP A 105 -15.64 -5.28 -11.10
CA TRP A 105 -14.35 -5.55 -10.48
C TRP A 105 -13.26 -5.50 -11.55
N LYS A 106 -12.62 -4.35 -11.68
CA LYS A 106 -11.42 -4.21 -12.51
C LYS A 106 -10.20 -4.39 -11.63
N SER A 107 -9.41 -5.42 -11.90
CA SER A 107 -8.12 -5.60 -11.27
C SER A 107 -7.09 -4.67 -11.93
N ASP A 108 -7.09 -3.40 -11.57
CA ASP A 108 -6.10 -2.44 -12.05
C ASP A 108 -4.85 -2.50 -11.16
N ILE A 109 -4.05 -3.54 -11.39
CA ILE A 109 -2.83 -3.79 -10.66
C ILE A 109 -1.74 -2.75 -11.00
N ASP A 110 -1.73 -2.22 -12.21
CA ASP A 110 -0.74 -1.23 -12.64
C ASP A 110 -0.92 0.09 -11.87
N ASN A 111 -2.17 0.52 -11.64
CA ASN A 111 -2.46 1.70 -10.81
C ASN A 111 -2.15 1.44 -9.34
N LEU A 112 -2.52 0.28 -8.80
CA LEU A 112 -2.16 -0.10 -7.43
C LEU A 112 -0.64 -0.04 -7.22
N ASP A 113 0.12 -0.67 -8.12
CA ASP A 113 1.58 -0.70 -8.05
C ASP A 113 2.18 0.70 -8.14
N SER A 114 1.66 1.53 -9.04
CA SER A 114 2.14 2.90 -9.24
C SER A 114 1.89 3.78 -8.03
N ILE A 115 0.69 3.73 -7.46
CA ILE A 115 0.32 4.49 -6.27
C ILE A 115 1.15 4.03 -5.06
N TYR A 116 1.23 2.72 -4.84
CA TYR A 116 1.94 2.17 -3.69
C TYR A 116 3.44 2.51 -3.74
N ALA A 117 4.09 2.33 -4.90
CA ALA A 117 5.49 2.69 -5.11
C ALA A 117 5.72 4.20 -4.90
N TYR A 118 4.83 5.05 -5.43
CA TYR A 118 4.93 6.50 -5.25
C TYR A 118 4.82 6.92 -3.78
N LEU A 119 3.85 6.38 -3.05
CA LEU A 119 3.71 6.62 -1.61
C LEU A 119 4.95 6.15 -0.85
N ARG A 120 5.44 4.96 -1.15
CA ARG A 120 6.63 4.38 -0.50
C ARG A 120 7.88 5.24 -0.70
N GLN A 121 8.13 5.69 -1.94
CA GLN A 121 9.23 6.58 -2.26
C GLN A 121 9.13 7.93 -1.54
N ASN A 122 7.93 8.49 -1.44
CA ASN A 122 7.74 9.76 -0.74
C ASN A 122 7.95 9.64 0.77
N ILE A 123 7.65 8.51 1.39
CA ILE A 123 8.04 8.24 2.78
C ILE A 123 9.56 8.29 2.91
N SER A 124 10.28 7.54 2.06
CA SER A 124 11.75 7.49 2.11
C SER A 124 12.41 8.84 1.82
N LYS A 125 11.82 9.64 0.91
CA LYS A 125 12.34 10.94 0.52
C LYS A 125 12.10 12.04 1.56
N ASN A 126 10.92 12.05 2.19
CA ASN A 126 10.52 13.17 3.06
C ASN A 126 10.81 12.91 4.54
N PHE A 127 11.05 11.65 4.93
CA PHE A 127 11.26 11.29 6.32
C PHE A 127 12.56 10.49 6.48
N PRO A 128 13.54 11.00 7.27
CA PRO A 128 14.79 10.31 7.56
C PRO A 128 14.53 8.90 8.17
N ALA A 129 15.44 7.96 7.88
CA ALA A 129 15.28 6.57 8.33
C ALA A 129 15.16 6.44 9.86
N GLU A 130 15.87 7.30 10.58
CA GLU A 130 15.90 7.34 12.05
C GLU A 130 14.56 7.73 12.65
N GLU A 131 13.78 8.55 11.95
CA GLU A 131 12.50 9.07 12.41
C GLU A 131 11.33 8.15 12.06
N ARG A 132 11.57 7.15 11.20
CA ARG A 132 10.54 6.20 10.83
C ARG A 132 10.32 5.16 11.93
N PRO A 133 9.06 4.72 12.18
CA PRO A 133 8.78 3.63 13.10
C PRO A 133 9.60 2.39 12.78
N THR A 134 10.08 1.69 13.82
CA THR A 134 10.90 0.46 13.65
C THR A 134 10.24 -0.57 12.74
N ALA A 135 8.91 -0.70 12.81
CA ALA A 135 8.15 -1.59 11.94
C ALA A 135 8.27 -1.24 10.44
N ASP A 136 8.45 0.06 10.11
CA ASP A 136 8.66 0.48 8.73
C ASP A 136 10.08 0.20 8.23
N ARG A 137 11.07 0.30 9.12
CA ARG A 137 12.45 -0.10 8.81
C ARG A 137 12.55 -1.58 8.43
N PHE A 138 11.73 -2.44 9.05
CA PHE A 138 11.66 -3.87 8.71
C PHE A 138 10.88 -4.13 7.41
N GLY A 139 9.85 -3.36 7.10
CA GLY A 139 9.06 -3.54 5.88
C GLY A 139 9.89 -3.38 4.60
N GLY A 140 10.74 -2.35 4.53
CA GLY A 140 11.69 -2.19 3.44
C GLY A 140 12.67 -3.35 3.32
N ASN A 141 13.09 -3.92 4.45
CA ASN A 141 14.01 -5.05 4.49
C ASN A 141 13.36 -6.39 4.07
N ILE A 142 12.06 -6.58 4.29
CA ILE A 142 11.36 -7.79 3.81
C ILE A 142 11.38 -7.84 2.29
N ILE A 143 11.13 -6.70 1.63
CA ILE A 143 11.15 -6.60 0.18
C ILE A 143 12.58 -6.70 -0.39
N SER A 144 13.58 -6.13 0.32
CA SER A 144 14.99 -6.14 -0.10
C SER A 144 15.79 -7.35 0.40
N ALA A 145 15.31 -8.10 1.39
CA ALA A 145 16.01 -9.27 1.94
C ALA A 145 15.90 -10.52 1.07
N TYR A 146 15.01 -10.52 0.09
CA TYR A 146 14.94 -11.60 -0.89
C TYR A 146 15.97 -11.33 -2.00
N ASN A 147 17.19 -11.81 -1.81
CA ASN A 147 18.19 -11.83 -2.87
C ASN A 147 17.82 -12.90 -3.92
N ASP A 148 18.44 -12.79 -5.09
CA ASP A 148 18.13 -13.68 -6.23
C ASP A 148 18.30 -15.17 -5.88
N GLU A 149 19.26 -15.53 -5.02
CA GLU A 149 19.51 -16.91 -4.57
C GLU A 149 18.34 -17.48 -3.73
N ILE A 150 17.73 -16.66 -2.86
CA ILE A 150 16.57 -17.07 -2.06
C ILE A 150 15.34 -17.22 -2.96
N VAL A 151 15.19 -16.30 -3.92
CA VAL A 151 14.11 -16.35 -4.91
C VAL A 151 14.18 -17.63 -5.71
N GLU A 152 15.37 -17.96 -6.25
CA GLU A 152 15.59 -19.16 -7.05
C GLU A 152 15.25 -20.44 -6.27
N LYS A 153 15.68 -20.56 -5.03
CA LYS A 153 15.35 -21.70 -4.15
C LYS A 153 13.85 -21.83 -3.86
N ILE A 154 13.13 -20.72 -3.72
CA ILE A 154 11.69 -20.70 -3.48
C ILE A 154 10.94 -21.09 -4.76
N GLU A 155 11.41 -20.65 -5.92
CA GLU A 155 10.86 -21.04 -7.23
C GLU A 155 11.08 -22.52 -7.52
N GLU A 156 12.27 -23.05 -7.28
CA GLU A 156 12.60 -24.47 -7.39
C GLU A 156 11.70 -25.34 -6.50
N ALA A 157 11.33 -24.83 -5.33
CA ALA A 157 10.37 -25.48 -4.43
C ALA A 157 8.90 -25.37 -4.89
N GLY A 158 8.62 -24.71 -6.03
CA GLY A 158 7.27 -24.47 -6.53
C GLY A 158 6.44 -23.51 -5.69
N MET A 159 7.08 -22.74 -4.83
CA MET A 159 6.43 -21.76 -3.94
C MET A 159 6.42 -20.38 -4.58
N LEU A 160 5.31 -19.66 -4.44
CA LEU A 160 5.24 -18.24 -4.84
C LEU A 160 6.00 -17.40 -3.80
N SER A 161 7.15 -16.84 -4.20
CA SER A 161 7.86 -15.91 -3.34
C SER A 161 7.19 -14.52 -3.34
N PRO A 162 7.33 -13.76 -2.25
CA PRO A 162 6.91 -12.35 -2.25
C PRO A 162 7.56 -11.52 -3.37
N ILE A 163 8.80 -11.82 -3.75
CA ILE A 163 9.49 -11.15 -4.86
C ILE A 163 8.88 -11.50 -6.20
N ASN A 164 8.49 -12.75 -6.43
CA ASN A 164 7.79 -13.12 -7.66
C ASN A 164 6.46 -12.42 -7.78
N LEU A 165 5.76 -12.22 -6.65
CA LEU A 165 4.55 -11.40 -6.62
C LEU A 165 4.85 -9.94 -6.92
N LEU A 166 5.97 -9.39 -6.46
CA LEU A 166 6.39 -8.02 -6.77
C LEU A 166 6.86 -7.86 -8.20
N SER A 167 7.60 -8.83 -8.74
CA SER A 167 8.19 -8.74 -10.08
C SER A 167 7.21 -9.07 -11.19
N LYS A 168 6.27 -9.98 -10.95
CA LYS A 168 5.30 -10.42 -11.96
C LYS A 168 4.41 -9.25 -12.36
N LYS A 169 4.55 -8.80 -13.60
CA LYS A 169 3.84 -7.64 -14.19
C LYS A 169 4.01 -6.32 -13.43
N ASN A 170 5.00 -6.19 -12.56
CA ASN A 170 5.22 -4.95 -11.82
C ASN A 170 6.21 -4.03 -12.54
N LYS A 171 5.70 -3.01 -13.23
CA LYS A 171 6.49 -2.00 -13.93
C LYS A 171 7.22 -1.03 -12.98
N GLN A 172 6.94 -1.09 -11.68
CA GLN A 172 7.52 -0.19 -10.67
C GLN A 172 8.55 -0.91 -9.78
N ARG A 173 8.90 -2.17 -10.10
CA ARG A 173 9.81 -3.01 -9.30
C ARG A 173 11.09 -2.28 -8.86
N ASP A 174 11.75 -1.63 -9.80
CA ASP A 174 13.05 -0.99 -9.53
C ASP A 174 12.95 0.20 -8.58
N LYS A 175 11.76 0.77 -8.43
CA LYS A 175 11.52 1.88 -7.50
C LYS A 175 11.45 1.44 -6.03
N PHE A 176 11.23 0.15 -5.75
CA PHE A 176 11.23 -0.39 -4.38
C PHE A 176 12.66 -0.63 -3.87
N ASN A 177 13.62 -0.76 -4.79
CA ASN A 177 15.02 -1.04 -4.48
C ASN A 177 15.89 0.23 -4.47
N ALA A 178 15.34 1.41 -4.75
CA ALA A 178 16.07 2.65 -4.67
C ALA A 178 16.37 3.01 -3.20
N PRO A 179 17.62 3.36 -2.87
CA PRO A 179 18.04 3.71 -1.51
C PRO A 179 17.34 4.96 -0.97
#